data_0c77640b9a2d77d1ec46fed6ba1e1426
#
_entry.id   0c77640b9a2d77d1ec46fed6ba1e1426
#
_cell.length_a   1.000
_cell.length_b   1.000
_cell.length_c   1.000
_cell.angle_alpha   90.00
_cell.angle_beta   90.00
_cell.angle_gamma   90.00
#
_symmetry.space_group_name_H-M   'P 1'
#
loop_
_entity.id
_entity.type
_entity.pdbx_description
1 polymer ?
#
loop_
_entity_poly.entity_id
_entity_poly.type
_entity_poly.pdbx_seq_one_letter_code
_entity_poly.pdbx_strand_id
1 'polypeptide(L)'
;TLIKEWADRDIYSRIDYRKIFRPEMKTTVQELKRRGYTVALVSSTGPKLISRIVEEVGMRPEFDLIVSGKQFKQSKPNPEIYHYTADTLGIREDECFVVEDSTVGIEAAYRAGMSIAGLKDDRFGFDQSKADYHIDSISDILKYL
;
A
#
# COMPACT_ATOMS: atom_id res chain seq x y z
N THR A 1 -6.34 -4.19 -9.76
CA THR A 1 -5.01 -3.84 -9.25
C THR A 1 -5.09 -3.34 -7.82
N LEU A 2 -4.25 -3.90 -6.95
CA LEU A 2 -4.15 -3.49 -5.55
C LEU A 2 -2.83 -2.76 -5.32
N ILE A 3 -2.90 -1.56 -4.72
CA ILE A 3 -1.75 -0.79 -4.30
C ILE A 3 -1.80 -0.67 -2.78
N LYS A 4 -0.71 -1.09 -2.11
CA LYS A 4 -0.60 -1.03 -0.66
C LYS A 4 0.38 0.06 -0.25
N GLU A 5 -0.07 1.01 0.56
CA GLU A 5 0.79 2.00 1.19
C GLU A 5 1.39 1.46 2.48
N TRP A 6 2.63 1.81 2.69
CA TRP A 6 3.34 1.51 3.92
C TRP A 6 4.02 2.77 4.45
N ALA A 7 3.66 3.19 5.65
CA ALA A 7 4.16 4.42 6.24
C ALA A 7 5.66 4.32 6.57
N ASP A 8 6.39 5.38 6.24
CA ASP A 8 7.80 5.53 6.60
C ASP A 8 7.92 5.92 8.07
N ARG A 9 8.70 5.15 8.81
CA ARG A 9 8.93 5.38 10.25
C ARG A 9 10.37 5.07 10.60
N ASP A 10 11.08 6.05 11.12
CA ASP A 10 12.47 5.90 11.55
C ASP A 10 12.67 4.80 12.59
N ILE A 11 11.63 4.48 13.34
CA ILE A 11 11.68 3.44 14.36
C ILE A 11 11.80 2.02 13.79
N TYR A 12 11.57 1.82 12.49
CA TYR A 12 11.60 0.49 11.88
C TYR A 12 12.94 -0.19 11.96
N SER A 13 14.04 0.54 12.10
CA SER A 13 15.37 -0.04 12.28
C SER A 13 15.51 -0.85 13.58
N ARG A 14 14.58 -0.68 14.54
CA ARG A 14 14.60 -1.31 15.87
C ARG A 14 13.47 -2.30 16.10
N ILE A 15 12.63 -2.57 15.08
CA ILE A 15 11.42 -3.38 15.22
C ILE A 15 11.56 -4.66 14.42
N ASP A 16 10.92 -5.73 14.92
CA ASP A 16 10.73 -6.96 14.14
C ASP A 16 9.66 -6.71 13.07
N TYR A 17 10.08 -6.55 11.83
CA TYR A 17 9.20 -6.25 10.69
C TYR A 17 8.14 -7.32 10.45
N ARG A 18 8.40 -8.57 10.86
CA ARG A 18 7.42 -9.66 10.73
C ARG A 18 6.18 -9.43 11.57
N LYS A 19 6.28 -8.61 12.63
CA LYS A 19 5.14 -8.20 13.45
C LYS A 19 4.33 -7.09 12.82
N ILE A 20 4.97 -6.25 11.98
CA ILE A 20 4.30 -5.15 11.26
C ILE A 20 3.56 -5.68 10.04
N PHE A 21 4.18 -6.58 9.30
CA PHE A 21 3.55 -7.29 8.21
C PHE A 21 2.68 -8.40 8.80
N ARG A 22 1.40 -8.12 8.89
CA ARG A 22 0.44 -9.08 9.44
C ARG A 22 0.47 -10.37 8.62
N PRO A 23 0.34 -11.55 9.27
CA PRO A 23 0.41 -12.84 8.55
C PRO A 23 -0.58 -12.95 7.39
N GLU A 24 -1.77 -12.37 7.54
CA GLU A 24 -2.80 -12.39 6.51
C GLU A 24 -2.43 -11.58 5.26
N MET A 25 -1.44 -10.71 5.32
CA MET A 25 -1.02 -9.93 4.15
C MET A 25 -0.51 -10.85 3.04
N LYS A 26 0.36 -11.79 3.37
CA LYS A 26 0.92 -12.70 2.38
C LYS A 26 -0.16 -13.56 1.73
N THR A 27 -1.03 -14.14 2.53
CA THR A 27 -2.12 -14.98 2.01
C THR A 27 -3.12 -14.17 1.20
N THR A 28 -3.41 -12.93 1.60
CA THR A 28 -4.30 -12.04 0.86
C THR A 28 -3.70 -11.67 -0.50
N VAL A 29 -2.42 -11.31 -0.54
CA VAL A 29 -1.74 -10.96 -1.80
C VAL A 29 -1.70 -12.17 -2.73
N GLN A 30 -1.39 -13.35 -2.21
CA GLN A 30 -1.39 -14.58 -2.99
C GLN A 30 -2.76 -14.87 -3.59
N GLU A 31 -3.83 -14.68 -2.83
CA GLU A 31 -5.20 -14.87 -3.34
C GLU A 31 -5.55 -13.85 -4.42
N LEU A 32 -5.16 -12.59 -4.25
CA LEU A 32 -5.35 -11.57 -5.29
C LEU A 32 -4.64 -11.94 -6.57
N LYS A 33 -3.41 -12.42 -6.48
CA LYS A 33 -2.65 -12.85 -7.65
C LYS A 33 -3.30 -14.06 -8.32
N ARG A 34 -3.81 -15.00 -7.54
CA ARG A 34 -4.56 -16.14 -8.05
C ARG A 34 -5.80 -15.69 -8.84
N ARG A 35 -6.45 -14.60 -8.40
CA ARG A 35 -7.60 -14.01 -9.09
C ARG A 35 -7.22 -13.19 -10.31
N GLY A 36 -5.93 -13.05 -10.62
CA GLY A 36 -5.44 -12.31 -11.78
C GLY A 36 -5.12 -10.85 -11.54
N TYR A 37 -5.12 -10.39 -10.29
CA TYR A 37 -4.76 -9.01 -9.97
C TYR A 37 -3.25 -8.79 -10.00
N THR A 38 -2.85 -7.60 -10.44
CA THR A 38 -1.49 -7.08 -10.29
C THR A 38 -1.38 -6.38 -8.95
N VAL A 39 -0.33 -6.67 -8.19
CA VAL A 39 -0.16 -6.13 -6.83
C VAL A 39 1.12 -5.33 -6.74
N ALA A 40 1.02 -4.08 -6.29
CA ALA A 40 2.16 -3.21 -6.06
C ALA A 40 2.26 -2.83 -4.59
N LEU A 41 3.49 -2.70 -4.11
CA LEU A 41 3.79 -2.09 -2.82
C LEU A 41 4.25 -0.66 -3.05
N VAL A 42 3.53 0.30 -2.48
CA VAL A 42 3.83 1.72 -2.60
C VAL A 42 4.09 2.26 -1.20
N SER A 43 5.27 2.83 -0.97
CA SER A 43 5.69 3.23 0.37
C SER A 43 6.51 4.52 0.34
N SER A 44 6.36 5.33 1.37
CA SER A 44 7.20 6.51 1.59
C SER A 44 8.59 6.16 2.10
N THR A 45 8.82 4.91 2.50
CA THR A 45 10.10 4.40 2.99
C THR A 45 11.15 4.35 1.89
N GLY A 46 12.41 4.56 2.24
CA GLY A 46 13.51 4.49 1.28
C GLY A 46 13.68 3.10 0.66
N PRO A 47 14.20 3.01 -0.59
CA PRO A 47 14.21 1.76 -1.34
C PRO A 47 15.03 0.65 -0.69
N LYS A 48 16.14 0.98 -0.03
CA LYS A 48 16.96 -0.02 0.66
C LYS A 48 16.23 -0.67 1.82
N LEU A 49 15.51 0.13 2.60
CA LEU A 49 14.75 -0.36 3.74
C LEU A 49 13.54 -1.18 3.29
N ILE A 50 12.85 -0.73 2.25
CA ILE A 50 11.74 -1.51 1.67
C ILE A 50 12.24 -2.89 1.23
N SER A 51 13.31 -2.95 0.47
CA SER A 51 13.89 -4.22 -0.01
C SER A 51 14.23 -5.15 1.14
N ARG A 52 14.88 -4.61 2.16
CA ARG A 52 15.22 -5.40 3.37
C ARG A 52 13.98 -5.97 4.04
N ILE A 53 12.96 -5.13 4.21
CA ILE A 53 11.73 -5.54 4.91
C ILE A 53 11.01 -6.63 4.13
N VAL A 54 10.80 -6.47 2.82
CA VAL A 54 10.07 -7.45 2.03
C VAL A 54 10.81 -8.78 1.93
N GLU A 55 12.14 -8.76 1.98
CA GLU A 55 12.94 -9.99 2.03
C GLU A 55 12.84 -10.69 3.38
N GLU A 56 12.92 -9.94 4.48
CA GLU A 56 12.82 -10.49 5.84
C GLU A 56 11.46 -11.15 6.09
N VAL A 57 10.39 -10.61 5.52
CA VAL A 57 9.04 -11.18 5.68
C VAL A 57 8.70 -12.18 4.57
N GLY A 58 9.60 -12.43 3.63
CA GLY A 58 9.42 -13.42 2.56
C GLY A 58 8.36 -13.04 1.54
N MET A 59 8.13 -11.76 1.30
CA MET A 59 7.08 -11.29 0.38
C MET A 59 7.60 -10.70 -0.92
N ARG A 60 8.91 -10.68 -1.14
CA ARG A 60 9.47 -10.08 -2.37
C ARG A 60 8.83 -10.62 -3.65
N PRO A 61 8.65 -11.95 -3.82
CA PRO A 61 8.07 -12.50 -5.04
C PRO A 61 6.58 -12.18 -5.22
N GLU A 62 5.91 -11.75 -4.16
CA GLU A 62 4.46 -11.52 -4.18
C GLU A 62 4.09 -10.19 -4.86
N PHE A 63 5.02 -9.24 -4.95
CA PHE A 63 4.76 -7.92 -5.53
C PHE A 63 5.25 -7.84 -6.98
N ASP A 64 4.38 -7.36 -7.86
CA ASP A 64 4.73 -7.12 -9.26
C ASP A 64 5.54 -5.84 -9.44
N LEU A 65 5.38 -4.90 -8.52
CA LEU A 65 6.09 -3.62 -8.53
C LEU A 65 6.26 -3.11 -7.10
N ILE A 66 7.41 -2.53 -6.82
CA ILE A 66 7.69 -1.86 -5.55
C ILE A 66 8.11 -0.42 -5.86
N VAL A 67 7.41 0.55 -5.28
CA VAL A 67 7.65 1.98 -5.51
C VAL A 67 7.98 2.66 -4.19
N SER A 68 9.10 3.39 -4.17
CA SER A 68 9.52 4.19 -3.01
C SER A 68 9.17 5.66 -3.22
N GLY A 69 8.57 6.29 -2.22
CA GLY A 69 8.29 7.72 -2.23
C GLY A 69 9.54 8.59 -2.27
N LYS A 70 10.70 8.04 -1.90
CA LYS A 70 11.97 8.79 -1.92
C LYS A 70 12.47 9.10 -3.32
N GLN A 71 11.93 8.46 -4.36
CA GLN A 71 12.27 8.76 -5.75
C GLN A 71 11.50 9.97 -6.30
N PHE A 72 10.60 10.57 -5.54
CA PHE A 72 9.79 11.71 -5.96
C PHE A 72 10.17 12.97 -5.19
N LYS A 73 10.04 14.13 -5.85
CA LYS A 73 10.33 15.43 -5.24
C LYS A 73 9.32 15.79 -4.15
N GLN A 74 8.07 15.43 -4.35
CA GLN A 74 6.99 15.71 -3.43
C GLN A 74 6.40 14.42 -2.90
N SER A 75 6.29 14.36 -1.58
CA SER A 75 5.66 13.24 -0.88
C SER A 75 4.13 13.36 -0.88
N LYS A 76 3.47 12.30 -0.43
CA LYS A 76 2.03 12.34 -0.15
C LYS A 76 1.71 13.53 0.77
N PRO A 77 0.63 14.23 0.58
CA PRO A 77 -0.58 13.88 -0.20
C PRO A 77 -0.51 14.17 -1.70
N ASN A 78 0.65 14.48 -2.26
CA ASN A 78 0.79 14.64 -3.70
C ASN A 78 0.49 13.30 -4.39
N PRO A 79 -0.39 13.25 -5.41
CA PRO A 79 -0.81 11.99 -6.04
C PRO A 79 0.21 11.39 -7.00
N GLU A 80 1.35 12.04 -7.24
CA GLU A 80 2.33 11.65 -8.25
C GLU A 80 2.76 10.18 -8.11
N ILE A 81 2.98 9.72 -6.87
CA ILE A 81 3.41 8.34 -6.62
C ILE A 81 2.37 7.33 -7.13
N TYR A 82 1.09 7.62 -6.99
CA TYR A 82 0.02 6.74 -7.46
C TYR A 82 -0.15 6.79 -8.97
N HIS A 83 -0.06 7.99 -9.57
CA HIS A 83 -0.06 8.12 -11.04
C HIS A 83 1.11 7.36 -11.65
N TYR A 84 2.31 7.53 -11.10
CA TYR A 84 3.50 6.80 -11.54
C TYR A 84 3.30 5.29 -11.48
N THR A 85 2.73 4.80 -10.39
CA THR A 85 2.48 3.37 -10.20
C THR A 85 1.50 2.84 -11.23
N ALA A 86 0.38 3.52 -11.44
CA ALA A 86 -0.62 3.14 -12.44
C ALA A 86 -0.03 3.14 -13.84
N ASP A 87 0.72 4.19 -14.20
CA ASP A 87 1.36 4.32 -15.51
C ASP A 87 2.38 3.20 -15.74
N THR A 88 3.19 2.89 -14.74
CA THR A 88 4.20 1.83 -14.82
C THR A 88 3.56 0.46 -15.04
N LEU A 89 2.41 0.22 -14.39
CA LEU A 89 1.66 -1.03 -14.55
C LEU A 89 0.80 -1.07 -15.82
N GLY A 90 0.66 0.07 -16.52
CA GLY A 90 -0.17 0.17 -17.71
C GLY A 90 -1.68 0.07 -17.41
N ILE A 91 -2.10 0.57 -16.26
CA ILE A 91 -3.49 0.47 -15.77
C ILE A 91 -4.00 1.88 -15.49
N ARG A 92 -5.29 2.13 -15.78
CA ARG A 92 -5.90 3.42 -15.47
C ARG A 92 -6.15 3.56 -13.97
N GLU A 93 -6.12 4.78 -13.47
CA GLU A 93 -6.35 5.08 -12.06
C GLU A 93 -7.72 4.57 -11.58
N ASP A 94 -8.75 4.65 -12.41
CA ASP A 94 -10.10 4.15 -12.04
C ASP A 94 -10.20 2.63 -11.95
N GLU A 95 -9.18 1.92 -12.41
CA GLU A 95 -9.05 0.46 -12.29
C GLU A 95 -8.19 0.04 -11.10
N CYS A 96 -7.65 1.00 -10.36
CA CYS A 96 -6.78 0.74 -9.21
C CYS A 96 -7.57 0.78 -7.90
N PHE A 97 -7.22 -0.16 -7.02
CA PHE A 97 -7.78 -0.25 -5.67
C PHE A 97 -6.64 -0.12 -4.67
N VAL A 98 -6.70 0.89 -3.82
CA VAL A 98 -5.64 1.22 -2.86
C VAL A 98 -6.06 0.80 -1.46
N VAL A 99 -5.16 0.13 -0.75
CA VAL A 99 -5.28 -0.09 0.70
C VAL A 99 -4.32 0.86 1.40
N GLU A 100 -4.83 1.70 2.28
CA GLU A 100 -4.06 2.76 2.91
C GLU A 100 -4.56 2.99 4.34
N ASP A 101 -3.66 3.31 5.28
CA ASP A 101 -4.03 3.59 6.66
C ASP A 101 -3.89 5.08 7.04
N SER A 102 -2.99 5.82 6.40
CA SER A 102 -2.71 7.21 6.77
C SER A 102 -3.59 8.21 6.03
N THR A 103 -3.86 9.35 6.68
CA THR A 103 -4.63 10.45 6.10
C THR A 103 -3.97 10.96 4.81
N VAL A 104 -2.65 11.16 4.82
CA VAL A 104 -1.95 11.69 3.64
C VAL A 104 -1.92 10.70 2.49
N GLY A 105 -1.82 9.40 2.77
CA GLY A 105 -1.88 8.36 1.74
C GLY A 105 -3.26 8.24 1.11
N ILE A 106 -4.30 8.30 1.93
CA ILE A 106 -5.70 8.31 1.47
C ILE A 106 -5.97 9.54 0.59
N GLU A 107 -5.51 10.71 1.02
CA GLU A 107 -5.65 11.95 0.24
C GLU A 107 -4.95 11.85 -1.12
N ALA A 108 -3.74 11.28 -1.14
CA ALA A 108 -3.00 11.09 -2.40
C ALA A 108 -3.76 10.17 -3.36
N ALA A 109 -4.29 9.05 -2.87
CA ALA A 109 -5.08 8.12 -3.67
C ALA A 109 -6.39 8.74 -4.14
N TYR A 110 -7.04 9.52 -3.28
CA TYR A 110 -8.24 10.27 -3.62
C TYR A 110 -7.98 11.25 -4.78
N ARG A 111 -6.89 12.03 -4.67
CA ARG A 111 -6.50 12.98 -5.72
C ARG A 111 -6.12 12.28 -7.03
N ALA A 112 -5.63 11.05 -6.93
CA ALA A 112 -5.29 10.25 -8.11
C ALA A 112 -6.51 9.63 -8.80
N GLY A 113 -7.68 9.66 -8.16
CA GLY A 113 -8.90 9.09 -8.73
C GLY A 113 -9.03 7.57 -8.57
N MET A 114 -8.39 7.02 -7.55
CA MET A 114 -8.40 5.58 -7.26
C MET A 114 -9.46 5.22 -6.22
N SER A 115 -9.93 3.98 -6.24
CA SER A 115 -10.78 3.42 -5.17
C SER A 115 -9.92 3.12 -3.94
N ILE A 116 -10.45 3.39 -2.74
CA ILE A 116 -9.66 3.38 -1.51
C ILE A 116 -10.38 2.58 -0.43
N ALA A 117 -9.65 1.62 0.17
CA ALA A 117 -10.02 1.00 1.44
C ALA A 117 -9.11 1.55 2.54
N GLY A 118 -9.69 2.20 3.52
CA GLY A 118 -9.00 2.67 4.71
C GLY A 118 -8.82 1.52 5.69
N LEU A 119 -7.58 1.11 5.92
CA LEU A 119 -7.25 0.07 6.90
C LEU A 119 -7.17 0.69 8.28
N LYS A 120 -7.96 0.14 9.20
CA LYS A 120 -8.02 0.62 10.58
C LYS A 120 -6.62 0.68 11.22
N ASP A 121 -6.31 1.82 11.82
CA ASP A 121 -5.08 2.03 12.58
C ASP A 121 -5.44 2.60 13.95
N ASP A 122 -5.21 1.79 14.99
CA ASP A 122 -5.49 2.17 16.38
C ASP A 122 -4.39 3.02 17.01
N ARG A 123 -3.25 3.20 16.30
CA ARG A 123 -2.06 3.84 16.85
C ARG A 123 -2.05 5.35 16.75
N PHE A 124 -2.58 5.91 15.65
CA PHE A 124 -2.38 7.30 15.28
C PHE A 124 -3.65 8.11 15.10
N GLY A 125 -4.82 7.49 15.14
CA GLY A 125 -6.10 8.18 14.98
C GLY A 125 -6.24 8.93 13.66
N PHE A 126 -5.75 8.36 12.56
CA PHE A 126 -5.82 9.00 11.25
C PHE A 126 -7.25 9.27 10.81
N ASP A 127 -7.46 10.44 10.19
CA ASP A 127 -8.69 10.74 9.48
C ASP A 127 -8.73 9.95 8.17
N GLN A 128 -9.69 9.05 8.04
CA GLN A 128 -9.88 8.20 6.88
C GLN A 128 -11.20 8.49 6.15
N SER A 129 -11.76 9.68 6.33
CA SER A 129 -13.10 10.04 5.82
C SER A 129 -13.20 9.99 4.29
N LYS A 130 -12.09 10.15 3.57
CA LYS A 130 -12.08 10.10 2.08
C LYS A 130 -11.96 8.69 1.51
N ALA A 131 -11.80 7.67 2.34
CA ALA A 131 -11.81 6.29 1.87
C ALA A 131 -13.22 5.86 1.45
N ASP A 132 -13.32 5.07 0.40
CA ASP A 132 -14.59 4.52 -0.08
C ASP A 132 -15.10 3.41 0.83
N TYR A 133 -14.18 2.64 1.38
CA TYR A 133 -14.47 1.51 2.27
C TYR A 133 -13.60 1.60 3.51
N HIS A 134 -14.10 1.05 4.61
CA HIS A 134 -13.34 0.94 5.86
C HIS A 134 -13.20 -0.53 6.23
N ILE A 135 -11.97 -0.99 6.41
CA ILE A 135 -11.65 -2.39 6.70
C ILE A 135 -10.85 -2.50 7.99
N ASP A 136 -11.08 -3.56 8.75
CA ASP A 136 -10.34 -3.84 9.99
C ASP A 136 -9.09 -4.67 9.73
N SER A 137 -9.13 -5.53 8.72
CA SER A 137 -8.03 -6.40 8.31
C SER A 137 -7.82 -6.30 6.81
N ILE A 138 -6.57 -6.46 6.37
CA ILE A 138 -6.27 -6.40 4.94
C ILE A 138 -7.01 -7.47 4.14
N SER A 139 -7.28 -8.64 4.75
CA SER A 139 -8.04 -9.72 4.10
C SER A 139 -9.48 -9.34 3.78
N ASP A 140 -10.02 -8.31 4.42
CA ASP A 140 -11.39 -7.84 4.15
C ASP A 140 -11.55 -7.30 2.73
N ILE A 141 -10.46 -6.89 2.07
CA ILE A 141 -10.52 -6.41 0.68
C ILE A 141 -11.00 -7.49 -0.30
N LEU A 142 -10.82 -8.76 0.05
CA LEU A 142 -11.26 -9.88 -0.80
C LEU A 142 -12.78 -9.91 -1.00
N LYS A 143 -13.52 -9.23 -0.15
CA LYS A 143 -14.98 -9.08 -0.27
C LYS A 143 -15.38 -8.11 -1.37
N TYR A 144 -14.46 -7.21 -1.76
CA TYR A 144 -14.71 -6.16 -2.75
C TYR A 144 -14.06 -6.42 -4.11
N LEU A 145 -13.20 -7.45 -4.18
CA LEU A 145 -12.39 -7.75 -5.38
C LEU A 145 -12.57 -9.19 -5.94
#